data_0c295fa158287c76b760cb8d710d6cc8
#
_entry.id   0c295fa158287c76b760cb8d710d6cc8
#
_cell.length_a   1.000
_cell.length_b   1.000
_cell.length_c   1.000
_cell.angle_alpha   90.00
_cell.angle_beta   90.00
_cell.angle_gamma   90.00
#
_symmetry.space_group_name_H-M   'P 1'
#
loop_
_entity.id
_entity.type
_entity.pdbx_description
1 polymer ?
#
loop_
_entity_poly.entity_id
_entity_poly.type
_entity_poly.pdbx_seq_one_letter_code
_entity_poly.pdbx_strand_id
1 'polypeptide(L)'
;NLSFDLQAPPLLMPMAADIAHAFPNTRFVLTHAGLPLDRSTDGMQVWKKGMRSLATLDNVYVKISGLGMTDWNWTEDSFHPIVMETIDIFGPNRCMFGSNFPVDSLYATYDKLLSSIRVIISNFSEQEQQQILNRTASTFYRI
;
A
#
# COMPACT_ATOMS: atom_id res chain seq x y z
N ASN A 1 -19.61 -11.95 -5.08
CA ASN A 1 -18.42 -11.32 -5.62
C ASN A 1 -17.92 -10.21 -4.66
N LEU A 2 -17.34 -10.62 -3.52
CA LEU A 2 -16.83 -9.73 -2.47
C LEU A 2 -15.31 -9.55 -2.62
N SER A 3 -14.79 -8.45 -2.10
CA SER A 3 -13.36 -8.21 -1.88
C SER A 3 -13.12 -8.04 -0.38
N PHE A 4 -11.89 -8.26 0.05
CA PHE A 4 -11.52 -8.24 1.45
C PHE A 4 -10.36 -7.28 1.69
N ASP A 5 -10.58 -6.30 2.58
CA ASP A 5 -9.52 -5.40 3.05
C ASP A 5 -8.78 -6.10 4.20
N LEU A 6 -7.52 -6.41 3.97
CA LEU A 6 -6.68 -7.19 4.88
C LEU A 6 -5.71 -6.26 5.60
N GLN A 7 -5.74 -6.25 6.92
CA GLN A 7 -4.76 -5.54 7.73
C GLN A 7 -3.80 -6.55 8.36
N ALA A 8 -2.57 -6.60 7.88
CA ALA A 8 -1.55 -7.52 8.36
C ALA A 8 -0.21 -6.78 8.52
N PRO A 9 0.27 -6.61 9.77
CA PRO A 9 1.63 -6.14 10.00
C PRO A 9 2.66 -7.18 9.53
N PRO A 10 3.94 -6.81 9.36
CA PRO A 10 4.95 -7.64 8.69
C PRO A 10 5.03 -9.08 9.18
N LEU A 11 4.94 -9.31 10.49
CA LEU A 11 5.01 -10.66 11.07
C LEU A 11 3.79 -11.54 10.76
N LEU A 12 2.65 -10.95 10.42
CA LEU A 12 1.42 -11.68 10.07
C LEU A 12 1.23 -11.85 8.56
N MET A 13 2.05 -11.22 7.73
CA MET A 13 1.94 -11.32 6.26
C MET A 13 2.06 -12.76 5.73
N PRO A 14 2.90 -13.67 6.29
CA PRO A 14 2.90 -15.06 5.86
C PRO A 14 1.54 -15.74 6.03
N MET A 15 0.88 -15.55 7.18
CA MET A 15 -0.48 -16.08 7.42
C MET A 15 -1.51 -15.44 6.48
N ALA A 16 -1.36 -14.16 6.19
CA ALA A 16 -2.20 -13.45 5.23
C ALA A 16 -2.03 -14.01 3.81
N ALA A 17 -0.81 -14.39 3.42
CA ALA A 17 -0.54 -15.04 2.15
C ALA A 17 -1.18 -16.44 2.08
N ASP A 18 -1.13 -17.22 3.16
CA ASP A 18 -1.78 -18.54 3.24
C ASP A 18 -3.30 -18.40 3.04
N ILE A 19 -3.92 -17.40 3.67
CA ILE A 19 -5.35 -17.10 3.51
C ILE A 19 -5.65 -16.71 2.05
N ALA A 20 -4.90 -15.78 1.47
CA ALA A 20 -5.14 -15.33 0.10
C ALA A 20 -4.93 -16.47 -0.92
N HIS A 21 -3.96 -17.36 -0.68
CA HIS A 21 -3.74 -18.55 -1.48
C HIS A 21 -4.89 -19.54 -1.40
N ALA A 22 -5.48 -19.74 -0.20
CA ALA A 22 -6.62 -20.64 0.00
C ALA A 22 -7.91 -20.15 -0.66
N PHE A 23 -8.02 -18.84 -0.97
CA PHE A 23 -9.19 -18.22 -1.58
C PHE A 23 -8.85 -17.47 -2.88
N PRO A 24 -8.38 -18.15 -3.94
CA PRO A 24 -7.87 -17.50 -5.16
C PRO A 24 -8.92 -16.70 -5.93
N ASN A 25 -10.20 -17.00 -5.74
CA ASN A 25 -11.31 -16.28 -6.37
C ASN A 25 -11.77 -15.02 -5.58
N THR A 26 -11.19 -14.78 -4.40
CA THR A 26 -11.45 -13.58 -3.59
C THR A 26 -10.33 -12.58 -3.82
N ARG A 27 -10.67 -11.33 -4.10
CA ARG A 27 -9.68 -10.25 -4.18
C ARG A 27 -9.38 -9.73 -2.79
N PHE A 28 -8.10 -9.67 -2.44
CA PHE A 28 -7.61 -9.10 -1.19
C PHE A 28 -6.86 -7.79 -1.47
N VAL A 29 -6.98 -6.83 -0.58
CA VAL A 29 -6.11 -5.65 -0.57
C VAL A 29 -5.46 -5.49 0.79
N LEU A 30 -4.13 -5.53 0.81
CA LEU A 30 -3.34 -5.23 2.00
C LEU A 30 -3.42 -3.73 2.29
N THR A 31 -3.97 -3.35 3.45
CA THR A 31 -4.10 -1.94 3.82
C THR A 31 -2.79 -1.37 4.35
N HIS A 32 -2.63 -0.04 4.23
CA HIS A 32 -1.57 0.76 4.87
C HIS A 32 -0.15 0.28 4.54
N ALA A 33 0.08 -0.15 3.29
CA ALA A 33 1.35 -0.74 2.85
C ALA A 33 1.89 -1.81 3.82
N GLY A 34 0.99 -2.55 4.48
CA GLY A 34 1.34 -3.59 5.44
C GLY A 34 1.96 -3.08 6.74
N LEU A 35 1.69 -1.83 7.12
CA LEU A 35 2.08 -1.23 8.41
C LEU A 35 3.59 -1.37 8.71
N PRO A 36 4.49 -0.67 7.99
CA PRO A 36 5.93 -0.67 8.24
C PRO A 36 6.26 0.11 9.54
N LEU A 37 5.93 -0.48 10.71
CA LEU A 37 6.08 0.14 12.02
C LEU A 37 7.55 0.24 12.46
N ASP A 38 8.33 -0.82 12.20
CA ASP A 38 9.77 -0.85 12.46
C ASP A 38 10.50 -0.45 11.18
N ARG A 39 11.04 0.77 11.16
CA ARG A 39 11.79 1.33 10.03
C ARG A 39 13.32 1.13 10.18
N SER A 40 13.78 0.34 11.14
CA SER A 40 15.17 -0.13 11.19
C SER A 40 15.50 -0.98 9.95
N THR A 41 16.78 -1.17 9.70
CA THR A 41 17.23 -2.02 8.58
C THR A 41 16.62 -3.42 8.64
N ASP A 42 16.58 -4.03 9.83
CA ASP A 42 16.06 -5.37 10.03
C ASP A 42 14.52 -5.40 9.90
N GLY A 43 13.84 -4.42 10.49
CA GLY A 43 12.39 -4.28 10.37
C GLY A 43 11.94 -4.12 8.91
N MET A 44 12.67 -3.30 8.14
CA MET A 44 12.40 -3.12 6.72
C MET A 44 12.67 -4.38 5.89
N GLN A 45 13.66 -5.20 6.26
CA GLN A 45 13.88 -6.49 5.60
C GLN A 45 12.72 -7.47 5.86
N VAL A 46 12.23 -7.54 7.10
CA VAL A 46 11.06 -8.37 7.45
C VAL A 46 9.81 -7.90 6.68
N TRP A 47 9.58 -6.58 6.63
CA TRP A 47 8.48 -5.98 5.88
C TRP A 47 8.57 -6.32 4.39
N LYS A 48 9.70 -6.09 3.74
CA LYS A 48 9.92 -6.42 2.32
C LYS A 48 9.68 -7.90 2.01
N LYS A 49 10.17 -8.79 2.86
CA LYS A 49 9.95 -10.24 2.71
C LYS A 49 8.47 -10.59 2.74
N GLY A 50 7.72 -10.02 3.69
CA GLY A 50 6.28 -10.22 3.78
C GLY A 50 5.53 -9.67 2.57
N MET A 51 5.86 -8.43 2.13
CA MET A 51 5.29 -7.81 0.94
C MET A 51 5.51 -8.67 -0.31
N ARG A 52 6.73 -9.16 -0.52
CA ARG A 52 7.06 -10.03 -1.66
C ARG A 52 6.30 -11.34 -1.63
N SER A 53 6.11 -11.96 -0.46
CA SER A 53 5.31 -13.19 -0.36
C SER A 53 3.85 -12.97 -0.79
N LEU A 54 3.25 -11.85 -0.39
CA LEU A 54 1.90 -11.48 -0.81
C LEU A 54 1.83 -11.13 -2.30
N ALA A 55 2.84 -10.48 -2.85
CA ALA A 55 2.88 -10.05 -4.24
C ALA A 55 2.99 -11.22 -5.24
N THR A 56 3.39 -12.43 -4.80
CA THR A 56 3.36 -13.64 -5.64
C THR A 56 1.95 -14.10 -5.99
N LEU A 57 0.94 -13.58 -5.29
CA LEU A 57 -0.45 -13.97 -5.46
C LEU A 57 -1.19 -12.92 -6.30
N ASP A 58 -1.74 -13.34 -7.45
CA ASP A 58 -2.40 -12.42 -8.40
C ASP A 58 -3.67 -11.77 -7.87
N ASN A 59 -4.31 -12.39 -6.87
CA ASN A 59 -5.51 -11.88 -6.22
C ASN A 59 -5.24 -10.91 -5.07
N VAL A 60 -3.95 -10.55 -4.82
CA VAL A 60 -3.55 -9.61 -3.77
C VAL A 60 -3.11 -8.27 -4.36
N TYR A 61 -3.71 -7.22 -3.85
CA TYR A 61 -3.46 -5.81 -4.12
C TYR A 61 -2.90 -5.13 -2.86
N VAL A 62 -2.40 -3.90 -2.98
CA VAL A 62 -1.91 -3.13 -1.83
C VAL A 62 -2.44 -1.69 -1.87
N LYS A 63 -2.80 -1.19 -0.71
CA LYS A 63 -3.24 0.19 -0.51
C LYS A 63 -2.09 1.00 0.09
N ILE A 64 -1.61 1.99 -0.65
CA ILE A 64 -0.67 3.01 -0.18
C ILE A 64 -1.49 4.04 0.59
N SER A 65 -1.59 3.86 1.90
CA SER A 65 -2.43 4.66 2.79
C SER A 65 -1.92 4.59 4.23
N GLY A 66 -2.37 5.48 5.09
CA GLY A 66 -2.14 5.41 6.54
C GLY A 66 -0.67 5.45 6.97
N LEU A 67 0.22 5.95 6.13
CA LEU A 67 1.66 6.00 6.44
C LEU A 67 1.95 7.00 7.58
N GLY A 68 1.10 8.02 7.75
CA GLY A 68 1.17 8.96 8.86
C GLY A 68 0.97 8.30 10.23
N MET A 69 0.24 7.19 10.30
CA MET A 69 0.07 6.45 11.56
C MET A 69 1.38 5.82 12.07
N THR A 70 2.34 5.57 11.17
CA THR A 70 3.64 4.97 11.50
C THR A 70 4.77 6.00 11.57
N ASP A 71 4.49 7.26 11.21
CA ASP A 71 5.45 8.37 11.21
C ASP A 71 4.67 9.69 11.32
N TRP A 72 4.43 10.15 12.54
CA TRP A 72 3.58 11.32 12.80
C TRP A 72 4.15 12.65 12.28
N ASN A 73 5.47 12.72 12.13
CA ASN A 73 6.17 13.89 11.60
C ASN A 73 6.69 13.65 10.17
N TRP A 74 5.98 12.85 9.41
CA TRP A 74 6.39 12.42 8.10
C TRP A 74 6.74 13.57 7.13
N THR A 75 7.65 13.27 6.25
CA THR A 75 8.03 14.10 5.11
C THR A 75 7.92 13.27 3.82
N GLU A 76 8.03 13.92 2.67
CA GLU A 76 8.10 13.20 1.38
C GLU A 76 9.27 12.22 1.38
N ASP A 77 10.43 12.62 1.91
CA ASP A 77 11.62 11.78 2.00
C ASP A 77 11.41 10.53 2.88
N SER A 78 10.62 10.66 3.96
CA SER A 78 10.32 9.51 4.84
C SER A 78 9.29 8.55 4.25
N PHE A 79 8.39 9.04 3.40
CA PHE A 79 7.41 8.21 2.69
C PHE A 79 7.96 7.59 1.41
N HIS A 80 8.84 8.31 0.72
CA HIS A 80 9.38 7.92 -0.57
C HIS A 80 9.87 6.46 -0.61
N PRO A 81 10.75 5.97 0.28
CA PRO A 81 11.24 4.60 0.23
C PRO A 81 10.12 3.55 0.43
N ILE A 82 9.10 3.84 1.25
CA ILE A 82 7.98 2.93 1.47
C ILE A 82 7.09 2.85 0.23
N VAL A 83 6.75 4.01 -0.34
CA VAL A 83 5.89 4.10 -1.53
C VAL A 83 6.57 3.43 -2.72
N MET A 84 7.83 3.76 -2.97
CA MET A 84 8.59 3.23 -4.11
C MET A 84 8.78 1.71 -4.01
N GLU A 85 9.21 1.20 -2.87
CA GLU A 85 9.36 -0.25 -2.68
C GLU A 85 8.02 -0.99 -2.80
N THR A 86 6.93 -0.39 -2.30
CA THR A 86 5.59 -0.98 -2.45
C THR A 86 5.20 -1.10 -3.93
N ILE A 87 5.45 -0.06 -4.72
CA ILE A 87 5.17 -0.07 -6.16
C ILE A 87 6.10 -1.02 -6.91
N ASP A 88 7.38 -1.07 -6.54
CA ASP A 88 8.35 -2.00 -7.13
C ASP A 88 7.95 -3.46 -6.92
N ILE A 89 7.47 -3.80 -5.73
CA ILE A 89 7.07 -5.17 -5.38
C ILE A 89 5.75 -5.60 -6.05
N PHE A 90 4.72 -4.75 -6.05
CA PHE A 90 3.37 -5.13 -6.54
C PHE A 90 3.10 -4.69 -7.98
N GLY A 91 3.87 -3.76 -8.50
CA GLY A 91 3.58 -3.06 -9.75
C GLY A 91 2.44 -2.04 -9.63
N PRO A 92 2.41 -1.00 -10.49
CA PRO A 92 1.42 0.08 -10.42
C PRO A 92 -0.03 -0.42 -10.59
N ASN A 93 -0.24 -1.52 -11.29
CA ASN A 93 -1.57 -2.08 -11.56
C ASN A 93 -2.21 -2.78 -10.35
N ARG A 94 -1.43 -3.06 -9.31
CA ARG A 94 -1.92 -3.64 -8.05
C ARG A 94 -1.72 -2.75 -6.84
N CYS A 95 -1.24 -1.50 -7.06
CA CYS A 95 -1.15 -0.46 -6.05
C CYS A 95 -2.33 0.50 -6.17
N MET A 96 -2.91 0.92 -5.05
CA MET A 96 -3.92 1.97 -5.01
C MET A 96 -3.65 2.95 -3.89
N PHE A 97 -3.78 4.25 -4.17
CA PHE A 97 -3.73 5.29 -3.14
C PHE A 97 -5.00 5.26 -2.29
N GLY A 98 -4.85 5.53 -1.00
CA GLY A 98 -5.94 5.79 -0.07
C GLY A 98 -5.55 6.87 0.92
N SER A 99 -6.42 7.85 1.13
CA SER A 99 -6.13 8.99 2.03
C SER A 99 -6.09 8.60 3.50
N ASN A 100 -6.76 7.53 3.88
CA ASN A 100 -7.00 7.14 5.28
C ASN A 100 -7.73 8.25 6.10
N PHE A 101 -8.43 9.17 5.43
CA PHE A 101 -9.22 10.19 6.12
C PHE A 101 -10.51 9.58 6.68
N PRO A 102 -10.93 10.01 7.88
CA PRO A 102 -10.41 11.15 8.66
C PRO A 102 -9.19 10.85 9.54
N VAL A 103 -8.69 9.61 9.64
CA VAL A 103 -7.61 9.28 10.59
C VAL A 103 -6.34 10.09 10.30
N ASP A 104 -5.89 10.14 9.05
CA ASP A 104 -4.66 10.87 8.68
C ASP A 104 -4.81 12.40 8.76
N SER A 105 -6.02 12.95 9.05
CA SER A 105 -6.17 14.37 9.37
C SER A 105 -5.45 14.78 10.65
N LEU A 106 -5.08 13.82 11.50
CA LEU A 106 -4.25 14.05 12.69
C LEU A 106 -2.79 14.41 12.33
N TYR A 107 -2.35 14.08 11.13
CA TYR A 107 -0.94 14.18 10.72
C TYR A 107 -0.72 15.17 9.57
N ALA A 108 -1.73 15.40 8.73
CA ALA A 108 -1.65 16.33 7.61
C ALA A 108 -3.04 16.71 7.07
N THR A 109 -3.10 17.77 6.26
CA THR A 109 -4.27 18.04 5.42
C THR A 109 -4.36 17.04 4.27
N TYR A 110 -5.57 16.84 3.74
CA TYR A 110 -5.77 15.99 2.56
C TYR A 110 -4.94 16.44 1.36
N ASP A 111 -4.91 17.75 1.09
CA ASP A 111 -4.18 18.34 -0.03
C ASP A 111 -2.66 18.10 0.10
N LYS A 112 -2.11 18.25 1.32
CA LYS A 112 -0.70 17.95 1.57
C LYS A 112 -0.40 16.49 1.27
N LEU A 113 -1.20 15.56 1.81
CA LEU A 113 -1.00 14.13 1.61
C LEU A 113 -1.06 13.75 0.13
N LEU A 114 -2.10 14.19 -0.59
CA LEU A 114 -2.27 13.88 -2.01
C LEU A 114 -1.15 14.50 -2.86
N SER A 115 -0.77 15.75 -2.58
CA SER A 115 0.33 16.43 -3.30
C SER A 115 1.66 15.71 -3.10
N SER A 116 1.97 15.29 -1.88
CA SER A 116 3.20 14.56 -1.59
C SER A 116 3.26 13.19 -2.29
N ILE A 117 2.16 12.46 -2.32
CA ILE A 117 2.10 11.20 -3.10
C ILE A 117 2.33 11.48 -4.59
N ARG A 118 1.72 12.53 -5.16
CA ARG A 118 1.93 12.90 -6.57
C ARG A 118 3.39 13.26 -6.86
N VAL A 119 4.07 13.97 -5.95
CA VAL A 119 5.50 14.27 -6.07
C VAL A 119 6.31 12.98 -6.07
N ILE A 120 6.07 12.08 -5.13
CA ILE A 120 6.81 10.81 -5.01
C ILE A 120 6.68 9.96 -6.29
N ILE A 121 5.48 9.90 -6.88
CA ILE A 121 5.24 9.08 -8.08
C ILE A 121 5.43 9.84 -9.39
N SER A 122 5.96 11.06 -9.38
CA SER A 122 6.06 11.93 -10.57
C SER A 122 6.94 11.37 -11.70
N ASN A 123 7.87 10.47 -11.37
CA ASN A 123 8.75 9.82 -12.36
C ASN A 123 8.09 8.64 -13.09
N PHE A 124 6.91 8.19 -12.65
CA PHE A 124 6.13 7.20 -13.37
C PHE A 124 5.39 7.85 -14.56
N SER A 125 5.08 7.05 -15.58
CA SER A 125 4.26 7.51 -16.70
C SER A 125 2.87 7.97 -16.21
N GLU A 126 2.21 8.85 -16.96
CA GLU A 126 0.85 9.31 -16.64
C GLU A 126 -0.13 8.14 -16.48
N GLN A 127 0.03 7.08 -17.27
CA GLN A 127 -0.80 5.88 -17.18
C GLN A 127 -0.60 5.16 -15.84
N GLU A 128 0.64 5.00 -15.37
CA GLU A 128 0.94 4.36 -14.08
C GLU A 128 0.49 5.23 -12.91
N GLN A 129 0.67 6.55 -12.98
CA GLN A 129 0.13 7.47 -11.99
C GLN A 129 -1.39 7.34 -11.88
N GLN A 130 -2.11 7.27 -13.01
CA GLN A 130 -3.55 7.07 -13.03
C GLN A 130 -3.96 5.68 -12.49
N GLN A 131 -3.17 4.64 -12.70
CA GLN A 131 -3.40 3.35 -12.07
C GLN A 131 -3.37 3.49 -10.54
N ILE A 132 -2.29 4.03 -10.00
CA ILE A 132 -2.08 4.16 -8.56
C ILE A 132 -3.14 5.06 -7.91
N LEU A 133 -3.46 6.20 -8.53
CA LEU A 133 -4.33 7.22 -7.93
C LEU A 133 -5.84 6.92 -8.08
N ASN A 134 -6.23 6.11 -9.07
CA ASN A 134 -7.64 5.94 -9.41
C ASN A 134 -7.99 4.53 -9.91
N ARG A 135 -7.46 4.11 -11.08
CA ARG A 135 -7.99 2.97 -11.84
C ARG A 135 -7.92 1.64 -11.10
N THR A 136 -6.83 1.41 -10.34
CA THR A 136 -6.68 0.18 -9.56
C THR A 136 -7.77 0.08 -8.51
N ALA A 137 -8.07 1.17 -7.78
CA ALA A 137 -9.15 1.19 -6.79
C ALA A 137 -10.52 0.99 -7.47
N SER A 138 -10.80 1.69 -8.57
CA SER A 138 -12.06 1.55 -9.30
C SER A 138 -12.28 0.12 -9.79
N THR A 139 -11.25 -0.51 -10.33
CA THR A 139 -11.30 -1.91 -10.80
C THR A 139 -11.46 -2.89 -9.64
N PHE A 140 -10.74 -2.68 -8.55
CA PHE A 140 -10.77 -3.55 -7.36
C PHE A 140 -12.15 -3.52 -6.70
N TYR A 141 -12.67 -2.32 -6.43
CA TYR A 141 -13.95 -2.12 -5.75
C TYR A 141 -15.15 -2.13 -6.70
N ARG A 142 -14.93 -2.12 -8.01
CA ARG A 142 -15.99 -2.15 -9.05
C ARG A 142 -16.92 -0.94 -8.98
N ILE A 143 -16.35 0.25 -8.86
CA ILE A 143 -17.01 1.55 -8.80
C ILE A 143 -16.64 2.41 -10.02
#